data_fe1a7725245d79cdde1c25064f8d86ec
#
_entry.id   fe1a7725245d79cdde1c25064f8d86ec
#
_cell.length_a   1.000
_cell.length_b   1.000
_cell.length_c   1.000
_cell.angle_alpha   90.00
_cell.angle_beta   90.00
_cell.angle_gamma   90.00
#
_symmetry.space_group_name_H-M   'P 1'
#
loop_
_entity.id
_entity.type
_entity.pdbx_description
1 polymer ?
#
loop_
_entity_poly.entity_id
_entity_poly.type
_entity_poly.pdbx_seq_one_letter_code
_entity_poly.pdbx_strand_id
1 'polypeptide(L)'
;MKQIGLNNFQVRKHNKTLFMTLMWRHKQVSKSQLAQLSGLTIPATTKILNELIGEGKIVHSDVALSHRGVNGGSYQLPTAGPWTLCMCITPTRIEYQLADAQLVAQGDCQQRAIDAATPDALLKETEALWRQVCQQWPKKKINLALAVHGQVDPVTGVSQHMPQAAWKAPVELKYLLEERLGIEVRVDNDCIMLALAEKWLNRNQQSEFCVINVDYGIGSSFVINGEIFRGNLYGSGQIGHTIVDPQGRRCSCGRRGCLETVASLSAMKQAARSIDSASPPLTNRELFARWQRGDVWITDWVNQAAEAIGMSLYNFLNTLNINQIWLYGRSCAFGESWRQTLVRQIDFNPFDPRDSVKNRATNIHFGQLDRASQLLGIGYLYVENTATG
;
A
#
# COMPACT_ATOMS: atom_id res chain seq x y z
N MET A 1 7.36 7.39 -31.22
CA MET A 1 6.29 6.42 -30.85
C MET A 1 5.23 6.44 -31.93
N LYS A 2 4.92 5.30 -32.55
CA LYS A 2 3.75 5.20 -33.44
C LYS A 2 2.49 5.33 -32.58
N GLN A 3 1.68 6.35 -32.81
CA GLN A 3 0.33 6.41 -32.25
C GLN A 3 -0.49 5.31 -32.94
N ILE A 4 -0.83 4.27 -32.20
CA ILE A 4 -1.71 3.19 -32.68
C ILE A 4 -3.13 3.60 -32.33
N GLY A 5 -3.97 3.79 -33.34
CA GLY A 5 -5.40 4.07 -33.12
C GLY A 5 -6.08 2.93 -32.34
N LEU A 6 -6.97 3.26 -31.41
CA LEU A 6 -7.77 2.26 -30.69
C LEU A 6 -8.74 1.57 -31.69
N ASN A 7 -8.57 0.27 -31.84
CA ASN A 7 -9.54 -0.54 -32.57
C ASN A 7 -10.71 -0.94 -31.67
N ASN A 8 -11.79 -1.44 -32.27
CA ASN A 8 -12.99 -1.86 -31.53
C ASN A 8 -12.72 -2.90 -30.42
N PHE A 9 -11.71 -3.75 -30.60
CA PHE A 9 -11.31 -4.74 -29.60
C PHE A 9 -10.67 -4.04 -28.37
N GLN A 10 -9.79 -3.08 -28.60
CA GLN A 10 -9.13 -2.32 -27.54
C GLN A 10 -10.12 -1.47 -26.75
N VAL A 11 -11.06 -0.80 -27.44
CA VAL A 11 -12.15 -0.05 -26.80
C VAL A 11 -13.01 -0.96 -25.94
N ARG A 12 -13.35 -2.14 -26.46
CA ARG A 12 -14.16 -3.13 -25.73
C ARG A 12 -13.43 -3.65 -24.48
N LYS A 13 -12.15 -3.98 -24.61
CA LYS A 13 -11.30 -4.40 -23.49
C LYS A 13 -11.23 -3.30 -22.42
N HIS A 14 -10.96 -2.05 -22.82
CA HIS A 14 -10.93 -0.90 -21.92
C HIS A 14 -12.26 -0.75 -21.15
N ASN A 15 -13.39 -0.80 -21.85
CA ASN A 15 -14.70 -0.65 -21.22
C ASN A 15 -15.01 -1.80 -20.24
N LYS A 16 -14.64 -3.03 -20.55
CA LYS A 16 -14.76 -4.15 -19.59
C LYS A 16 -13.91 -3.95 -18.34
N THR A 17 -12.67 -3.51 -18.52
CA THR A 17 -11.77 -3.16 -17.40
C THR A 17 -12.37 -2.06 -16.54
N LEU A 18 -12.89 -0.99 -17.15
CA LEU A 18 -13.59 0.09 -16.44
C LEU A 18 -14.76 -0.45 -15.61
N PHE A 19 -15.60 -1.31 -16.20
CA PHE A 19 -16.73 -1.91 -15.50
C PHE A 19 -16.28 -2.77 -14.31
N MET A 20 -15.27 -3.60 -14.48
CA MET A 20 -14.71 -4.40 -13.39
C MET A 20 -14.15 -3.49 -12.28
N THR A 21 -13.46 -2.41 -12.61
CA THR A 21 -13.00 -1.41 -11.64
C THR A 21 -14.16 -0.81 -10.85
N LEU A 22 -15.24 -0.41 -11.53
CA LEU A 22 -16.44 0.13 -10.87
C LEU A 22 -17.12 -0.93 -9.98
N MET A 23 -17.19 -2.19 -10.43
CA MET A 23 -17.73 -3.30 -9.63
C MET A 23 -16.91 -3.55 -8.37
N TRP A 24 -15.58 -3.55 -8.46
CA TRP A 24 -14.70 -3.71 -7.29
C TRP A 24 -14.83 -2.54 -6.29
N ARG A 25 -15.00 -1.30 -6.78
CA ARG A 25 -15.17 -0.11 -5.93
C ARG A 25 -16.51 -0.06 -5.22
N HIS A 26 -17.59 -0.31 -5.95
CA HIS A 26 -18.95 -0.13 -5.43
C HIS A 26 -19.57 -1.41 -4.88
N LYS A 27 -18.95 -2.57 -5.12
CA LYS A 27 -19.38 -3.92 -4.73
C LYS A 27 -20.71 -4.34 -5.33
N GLN A 28 -21.72 -3.46 -5.32
CA GLN A 28 -23.06 -3.68 -5.92
C GLN A 28 -23.48 -2.41 -6.65
N VAL A 29 -23.93 -2.55 -7.90
CA VAL A 29 -24.29 -1.41 -8.78
C VAL A 29 -25.47 -1.74 -9.66
N SER A 30 -26.35 -0.77 -9.92
CA SER A 30 -27.40 -0.90 -10.93
C SER A 30 -26.85 -0.58 -12.33
N LYS A 31 -27.60 -1.03 -13.37
CA LYS A 31 -27.27 -0.70 -14.77
C LYS A 31 -27.22 0.80 -15.05
N SER A 32 -28.14 1.55 -14.47
CA SER A 32 -28.20 3.01 -14.63
C SER A 32 -27.00 3.70 -13.97
N GLN A 33 -26.62 3.26 -12.77
CA GLN A 33 -25.41 3.77 -12.09
C GLN A 33 -24.14 3.46 -12.89
N LEU A 34 -23.98 2.25 -13.45
CA LEU A 34 -22.85 1.90 -14.29
C LEU A 34 -22.80 2.76 -15.56
N ALA A 35 -23.94 3.00 -16.21
CA ALA A 35 -24.01 3.88 -17.37
C ALA A 35 -23.58 5.32 -17.01
N GLN A 36 -24.07 5.85 -15.89
CA GLN A 36 -23.70 7.17 -15.41
C GLN A 36 -22.20 7.27 -15.06
N LEU A 37 -21.67 6.31 -14.29
CA LEU A 37 -20.29 6.30 -13.86
C LEU A 37 -19.29 6.09 -15.00
N SER A 38 -19.67 5.31 -16.01
CA SER A 38 -18.81 5.01 -17.16
C SER A 38 -18.94 6.02 -18.32
N GLY A 39 -19.98 6.87 -18.29
CA GLY A 39 -20.32 7.76 -19.41
C GLY A 39 -20.86 7.03 -20.65
N LEU A 40 -21.22 5.74 -20.54
CA LEU A 40 -21.73 4.94 -21.65
C LEU A 40 -23.26 4.97 -21.72
N THR A 41 -23.80 4.74 -22.91
CA THR A 41 -25.25 4.60 -23.11
C THR A 41 -25.78 3.31 -22.47
N ILE A 42 -27.07 3.28 -22.09
CA ILE A 42 -27.72 2.08 -21.53
C ILE A 42 -27.59 0.83 -22.43
N PRO A 43 -27.77 0.92 -23.78
CA PRO A 43 -27.52 -0.22 -24.65
C PRO A 43 -26.10 -0.75 -24.62
N ALA A 44 -25.09 0.13 -24.64
CA ALA A 44 -23.67 -0.25 -24.55
C ALA A 44 -23.38 -0.90 -23.20
N THR A 45 -23.89 -0.31 -22.10
CA THR A 45 -23.79 -0.86 -20.74
C THR A 45 -24.40 -2.27 -20.66
N THR A 46 -25.59 -2.45 -21.22
CA THR A 46 -26.26 -3.76 -21.22
C THR A 46 -25.43 -4.83 -21.94
N LYS A 47 -24.81 -4.48 -23.09
CA LYS A 47 -23.96 -5.40 -23.84
C LYS A 47 -22.76 -5.85 -23.02
N ILE A 48 -22.06 -4.90 -22.36
CA ILE A 48 -20.88 -5.21 -21.53
C ILE A 48 -21.29 -6.08 -20.32
N LEU A 49 -22.39 -5.74 -19.64
CA LEU A 49 -22.90 -6.53 -18.53
C LEU A 49 -23.20 -7.99 -18.94
N ASN A 50 -23.90 -8.20 -20.06
CA ASN A 50 -24.21 -9.54 -20.55
C ASN A 50 -22.93 -10.34 -20.85
N GLU A 51 -21.91 -9.71 -21.40
CA GLU A 51 -20.62 -10.34 -21.63
C GLU A 51 -19.92 -10.73 -20.32
N LEU A 52 -19.86 -9.81 -19.34
CA LEU A 52 -19.25 -10.09 -18.05
C LEU A 52 -20.00 -11.15 -17.25
N ILE A 53 -21.33 -11.22 -17.38
CA ILE A 53 -22.14 -12.31 -16.82
C ILE A 53 -21.81 -13.64 -17.51
N GLY A 54 -21.77 -13.65 -18.85
CA GLY A 54 -21.40 -14.83 -19.61
C GLY A 54 -19.98 -15.35 -19.32
N GLU A 55 -19.07 -14.45 -18.95
CA GLU A 55 -17.72 -14.79 -18.49
C GLU A 55 -17.65 -15.18 -17.00
N GLY A 56 -18.78 -15.14 -16.28
CA GLY A 56 -18.84 -15.42 -14.83
C GLY A 56 -18.13 -14.40 -13.95
N LYS A 57 -17.78 -13.22 -14.48
CA LYS A 57 -17.05 -12.16 -13.74
C LYS A 57 -17.95 -11.33 -12.85
N ILE A 58 -19.24 -11.27 -13.16
CA ILE A 58 -20.27 -10.62 -12.35
C ILE A 58 -21.54 -11.48 -12.34
N VAL A 59 -22.39 -11.27 -11.36
CA VAL A 59 -23.67 -11.93 -11.21
C VAL A 59 -24.78 -10.93 -10.93
N HIS A 60 -26.04 -11.32 -11.20
CA HIS A 60 -27.19 -10.57 -10.70
C HIS A 60 -27.21 -10.63 -9.18
N SER A 61 -27.52 -9.50 -8.54
CA SER A 61 -27.76 -9.45 -7.10
C SER A 61 -29.23 -9.60 -6.80
N ASP A 62 -29.55 -10.49 -5.87
CA ASP A 62 -30.92 -10.70 -5.38
C ASP A 62 -31.38 -9.57 -4.43
N VAL A 63 -30.44 -8.72 -4.00
CA VAL A 63 -30.72 -7.60 -3.10
C VAL A 63 -31.09 -6.38 -3.93
N ALA A 64 -32.32 -5.89 -3.77
CA ALA A 64 -32.74 -4.63 -4.39
C ALA A 64 -32.01 -3.45 -3.75
N LEU A 65 -31.38 -2.61 -4.58
CA LEU A 65 -30.88 -1.32 -4.12
C LEU A 65 -32.10 -0.45 -3.75
N SER A 66 -32.24 -0.10 -2.47
CA SER A 66 -33.37 0.67 -1.94
C SER A 66 -33.29 2.15 -2.37
N HIS A 67 -33.52 2.43 -3.65
CA HIS A 67 -33.82 3.78 -4.12
C HIS A 67 -35.13 3.75 -4.92
N ARG A 68 -36.05 4.65 -4.56
CA ARG A 68 -37.39 4.81 -5.12
C ARG A 68 -37.37 4.74 -6.64
N GLY A 69 -38.07 3.77 -7.19
CA GLY A 69 -38.69 3.89 -8.51
C GLY A 69 -38.05 3.21 -9.71
N VAL A 70 -37.02 2.33 -9.57
CA VAL A 70 -36.49 1.60 -10.73
C VAL A 70 -36.44 0.09 -10.43
N ASN A 71 -37.33 -0.66 -11.09
CA ASN A 71 -37.32 -2.14 -11.20
C ASN A 71 -36.17 -2.60 -12.11
N GLY A 72 -34.94 -2.20 -11.86
CA GLY A 72 -33.75 -2.64 -12.57
C GLY A 72 -32.88 -3.41 -11.60
N GLY A 73 -32.67 -4.71 -11.82
CA GLY A 73 -31.79 -5.54 -11.03
C GLY A 73 -30.42 -4.90 -10.84
N SER A 74 -29.76 -5.22 -9.74
CA SER A 74 -28.39 -4.84 -9.48
C SER A 74 -27.41 -5.96 -9.83
N TYR A 75 -26.16 -5.61 -9.98
CA TYR A 75 -25.06 -6.51 -10.34
C TYR A 75 -23.99 -6.44 -9.25
N GLN A 76 -23.34 -7.57 -8.99
CA GLN A 76 -22.27 -7.67 -7.99
C GLN A 76 -21.19 -8.63 -8.47
N LEU A 77 -20.04 -8.58 -7.82
CA LEU A 77 -18.99 -9.59 -7.97
C LEU A 77 -19.50 -10.93 -7.43
N PRO A 78 -19.09 -12.09 -8.01
CA PRO A 78 -19.41 -13.39 -7.46
C PRO A 78 -18.98 -13.52 -6.00
N THR A 79 -19.82 -14.10 -5.17
CA THR A 79 -19.48 -14.47 -3.78
C THR A 79 -18.78 -15.83 -3.69
N ALA A 80 -18.98 -16.65 -4.73
CA ALA A 80 -18.27 -17.90 -4.89
C ALA A 80 -16.92 -17.65 -5.56
N GLY A 81 -15.84 -18.15 -4.96
CA GLY A 81 -14.48 -17.97 -5.48
C GLY A 81 -13.42 -18.25 -4.41
N PRO A 82 -12.15 -18.22 -4.79
CA PRO A 82 -11.08 -18.37 -3.83
C PRO A 82 -11.05 -17.19 -2.85
N TRP A 83 -10.82 -17.50 -1.60
CA TRP A 83 -10.50 -16.51 -0.58
C TRP A 83 -9.03 -16.13 -0.69
N THR A 84 -8.62 -15.05 -0.06
CA THR A 84 -7.22 -14.59 -0.08
C THR A 84 -6.73 -14.37 1.35
N LEU A 85 -5.63 -15.00 1.70
CA LEU A 85 -4.90 -14.71 2.91
C LEU A 85 -3.90 -13.60 2.59
N CYS A 86 -4.17 -12.40 3.10
CA CYS A 86 -3.33 -11.22 2.95
C CYS A 86 -2.34 -11.17 4.12
N MET A 87 -1.05 -11.25 3.85
CA MET A 87 0.00 -11.20 4.87
C MET A 87 0.95 -10.03 4.65
N CYS A 88 1.41 -9.41 5.72
CA CYS A 88 2.55 -8.51 5.74
C CYS A 88 3.66 -9.14 6.58
N ILE A 89 4.81 -9.41 5.97
CA ILE A 89 5.88 -10.20 6.57
C ILE A 89 7.16 -9.39 6.80
N THR A 90 7.75 -9.60 7.96
CA THR A 90 9.08 -9.14 8.36
C THR A 90 9.84 -10.31 8.97
N PRO A 91 11.16 -10.23 9.21
CA PRO A 91 11.90 -11.31 9.86
C PRO A 91 11.42 -11.68 11.27
N THR A 92 10.72 -10.75 11.93
CA THR A 92 10.30 -10.90 13.34
C THR A 92 8.79 -11.00 13.53
N ARG A 93 8.00 -10.82 12.47
CA ARG A 93 6.55 -10.75 12.59
C ARG A 93 5.84 -11.03 11.28
N ILE A 94 4.73 -11.74 11.36
CA ILE A 94 3.72 -11.85 10.31
C ILE A 94 2.42 -11.22 10.84
N GLU A 95 1.86 -10.28 10.10
CA GLU A 95 0.51 -9.76 10.30
C GLU A 95 -0.35 -10.25 9.14
N TYR A 96 -1.61 -10.65 9.43
CA TYR A 96 -2.44 -11.22 8.39
C TYR A 96 -3.93 -10.96 8.58
N GLN A 97 -4.63 -10.93 7.45
CA GLN A 97 -6.09 -10.80 7.36
C GLN A 97 -6.59 -11.78 6.30
N LEU A 98 -7.57 -12.60 6.68
CA LEU A 98 -8.29 -13.42 5.70
C LEU A 98 -9.39 -12.59 5.05
N ALA A 99 -9.57 -12.74 3.75
CA ALA A 99 -10.60 -12.08 2.96
C ALA A 99 -11.37 -13.09 2.11
N ASP A 100 -12.64 -12.83 1.88
CA ASP A 100 -13.46 -13.62 0.96
C ASP A 100 -13.18 -13.32 -0.52
N ALA A 101 -13.96 -13.90 -1.42
CA ALA A 101 -13.82 -13.72 -2.88
C ALA A 101 -14.04 -12.27 -3.36
N GLN A 102 -14.67 -11.43 -2.54
CA GLN A 102 -14.89 -10.02 -2.81
C GLN A 102 -13.90 -9.11 -2.07
N LEU A 103 -12.87 -9.68 -1.46
CA LEU A 103 -11.89 -9.01 -0.60
C LEU A 103 -12.55 -8.27 0.58
N VAL A 104 -13.57 -8.88 1.18
CA VAL A 104 -14.17 -8.44 2.45
C VAL A 104 -13.51 -9.23 3.58
N ALA A 105 -13.07 -8.52 4.63
CA ALA A 105 -12.42 -9.12 5.79
C ALA A 105 -13.28 -10.21 6.44
N GLN A 106 -12.64 -11.33 6.79
CA GLN A 106 -13.23 -12.45 7.50
C GLN A 106 -12.53 -12.62 8.83
N GLY A 107 -13.22 -12.27 9.92
CA GLY A 107 -12.67 -12.22 11.26
C GLY A 107 -11.71 -11.02 11.49
N ASP A 108 -11.05 -11.03 12.65
CA ASP A 108 -10.16 -9.95 13.06
C ASP A 108 -8.77 -10.09 12.43
N CYS A 109 -8.09 -8.95 12.24
CA CYS A 109 -6.68 -8.89 11.91
C CYS A 109 -5.85 -9.57 12.99
N GLN A 110 -4.95 -10.45 12.60
CA GLN A 110 -4.11 -11.24 13.48
C GLN A 110 -2.63 -10.89 13.29
N GLN A 111 -1.84 -11.16 14.34
CA GLN A 111 -0.38 -11.07 14.25
C GLN A 111 0.28 -12.27 14.93
N ARG A 112 1.42 -12.67 14.38
CA ARG A 112 2.29 -13.71 14.94
C ARG A 112 3.71 -13.18 15.04
N ALA A 113 4.30 -13.24 16.23
CA ALA A 113 5.73 -13.04 16.39
C ALA A 113 6.45 -14.27 15.84
N ILE A 114 7.52 -14.04 15.09
CA ILE A 114 8.41 -15.07 14.54
C ILE A 114 9.86 -14.67 14.81
N ASP A 115 10.78 -15.61 14.65
CA ASP A 115 12.22 -15.36 14.67
C ASP A 115 12.86 -16.06 13.48
N ALA A 116 12.80 -15.40 12.33
CA ALA A 116 13.34 -15.94 11.09
C ALA A 116 14.79 -15.50 10.89
N ALA A 117 15.73 -16.32 11.35
CA ALA A 117 17.17 -16.09 11.13
C ALA A 117 17.60 -16.37 9.69
N THR A 118 16.83 -17.13 8.92
CA THR A 118 17.12 -17.52 7.53
C THR A 118 15.88 -17.36 6.64
N PRO A 119 16.06 -17.24 5.30
CA PRO A 119 14.94 -17.26 4.37
C PRO A 119 14.07 -18.51 4.51
N ASP A 120 14.65 -19.68 4.70
CA ASP A 120 13.91 -20.93 4.85
C ASP A 120 13.05 -20.93 6.13
N ALA A 121 13.53 -20.37 7.23
CA ALA A 121 12.74 -20.20 8.45
C ALA A 121 11.53 -19.30 8.20
N LEU A 122 11.70 -18.16 7.48
CA LEU A 122 10.60 -17.27 7.10
C LEU A 122 9.55 -17.98 6.23
N LEU A 123 10.01 -18.77 5.25
CA LEU A 123 9.14 -19.54 4.37
C LEU A 123 8.34 -20.59 5.16
N LYS A 124 8.98 -21.31 6.09
CA LYS A 124 8.33 -22.31 6.95
C LYS A 124 7.24 -21.68 7.85
N GLU A 125 7.54 -20.52 8.44
CA GLU A 125 6.54 -19.81 9.26
C GLU A 125 5.35 -19.33 8.42
N THR A 126 5.61 -18.81 7.21
CA THR A 126 4.58 -18.39 6.26
C THR A 126 3.72 -19.56 5.82
N GLU A 127 4.33 -20.69 5.47
CA GLU A 127 3.66 -21.94 5.09
C GLU A 127 2.82 -22.49 6.24
N ALA A 128 3.39 -22.59 7.45
CA ALA A 128 2.69 -23.11 8.63
C ALA A 128 1.44 -22.29 8.94
N LEU A 129 1.54 -20.96 8.85
CA LEU A 129 0.39 -20.08 9.06
C LEU A 129 -0.67 -20.26 7.98
N TRP A 130 -0.28 -20.32 6.69
CA TRP A 130 -1.23 -20.57 5.60
C TRP A 130 -1.96 -21.90 5.77
N ARG A 131 -1.23 -22.99 6.11
CA ARG A 131 -1.83 -24.31 6.37
C ARG A 131 -2.78 -24.29 7.56
N GLN A 132 -2.44 -23.58 8.63
CA GLN A 132 -3.31 -23.39 9.79
C GLN A 132 -4.64 -22.73 9.39
N VAL A 133 -4.60 -21.66 8.58
CA VAL A 133 -5.81 -20.99 8.10
C VAL A 133 -6.63 -21.91 7.19
N CYS A 134 -5.99 -22.68 6.30
CA CYS A 134 -6.68 -23.66 5.46
C CYS A 134 -7.41 -24.75 6.30
N GLN A 135 -6.81 -25.19 7.40
CA GLN A 135 -7.44 -26.15 8.30
C GLN A 135 -8.69 -25.58 9.01
N GLN A 136 -8.71 -24.29 9.32
CA GLN A 136 -9.89 -23.60 9.86
C GLN A 136 -11.02 -23.47 8.84
N TRP A 137 -10.67 -23.42 7.56
CA TRP A 137 -11.60 -23.22 6.45
C TRP A 137 -11.48 -24.29 5.35
N PRO A 138 -11.73 -25.58 5.69
CA PRO A 138 -11.39 -26.71 4.81
C PRO A 138 -12.20 -26.76 3.51
N LYS A 139 -13.33 -26.05 3.45
CA LYS A 139 -14.18 -25.98 2.23
C LYS A 139 -13.82 -24.80 1.32
N LYS A 140 -12.83 -23.98 1.70
CA LYS A 140 -12.44 -22.79 0.93
C LYS A 140 -11.09 -23.02 0.25
N LYS A 141 -11.01 -22.66 -1.02
CA LYS A 141 -9.74 -22.48 -1.71
C LYS A 141 -9.17 -21.14 -1.26
N ILE A 142 -7.94 -21.12 -0.74
CA ILE A 142 -7.32 -19.92 -0.19
C ILE A 142 -6.03 -19.63 -0.97
N ASN A 143 -6.01 -18.49 -1.66
CA ASN A 143 -4.83 -17.92 -2.29
C ASN A 143 -3.99 -17.17 -1.25
N LEU A 144 -2.73 -16.85 -1.60
CA LEU A 144 -1.80 -16.13 -0.74
C LEU A 144 -1.30 -14.86 -1.41
N ALA A 145 -1.47 -13.72 -0.74
CA ALA A 145 -0.90 -12.45 -1.14
C ALA A 145 0.04 -11.93 -0.04
N LEU A 146 1.28 -11.61 -0.39
CA LEU A 146 2.32 -11.19 0.55
C LEU A 146 2.75 -9.75 0.30
N ALA A 147 2.68 -8.92 1.33
CA ALA A 147 3.40 -7.67 1.44
C ALA A 147 4.71 -7.91 2.18
N VAL A 148 5.81 -7.54 1.58
CA VAL A 148 7.16 -7.75 2.12
C VAL A 148 7.79 -6.42 2.45
N HIS A 149 8.34 -6.29 3.65
CA HIS A 149 9.11 -5.11 3.99
C HIS A 149 10.41 -5.08 3.19
N GLY A 150 10.68 -3.96 2.50
CA GLY A 150 11.86 -3.75 1.67
C GLY A 150 11.57 -3.75 0.17
N GLN A 151 12.56 -4.11 -0.64
CA GLN A 151 12.48 -4.04 -2.09
C GLN A 151 12.07 -5.39 -2.70
N VAL A 152 11.04 -5.39 -3.54
CA VAL A 152 10.50 -6.57 -4.23
C VAL A 152 10.42 -6.31 -5.73
N ASP A 153 10.82 -7.28 -6.53
CA ASP A 153 10.48 -7.33 -7.95
C ASP A 153 9.05 -7.89 -8.09
N PRO A 154 8.07 -7.11 -8.51
CA PRO A 154 6.66 -7.53 -8.55
C PRO A 154 6.37 -8.56 -9.66
N VAL A 155 7.23 -8.70 -10.66
CA VAL A 155 7.07 -9.67 -11.76
C VAL A 155 7.48 -11.05 -11.31
N THR A 156 8.68 -11.15 -10.74
CA THR A 156 9.25 -12.43 -10.30
C THR A 156 8.87 -12.78 -8.86
N GLY A 157 8.44 -11.78 -8.05
CA GLY A 157 8.17 -11.96 -6.61
C GLY A 157 9.43 -12.21 -5.80
N VAL A 158 10.58 -11.76 -6.31
CA VAL A 158 11.87 -11.84 -5.61
C VAL A 158 12.00 -10.69 -4.63
N SER A 159 12.18 -11.00 -3.36
CA SER A 159 12.62 -10.02 -2.35
C SER A 159 14.11 -9.74 -2.56
N GLN A 160 14.41 -8.58 -3.15
CA GLN A 160 15.78 -8.16 -3.43
C GLN A 160 16.55 -7.79 -2.16
N HIS A 161 15.87 -7.18 -1.23
CA HIS A 161 16.41 -6.77 0.06
C HIS A 161 15.28 -6.68 1.08
N MET A 162 15.48 -7.30 2.25
CA MET A 162 14.57 -7.19 3.40
C MET A 162 15.35 -6.52 4.55
N PRO A 163 15.02 -5.27 4.89
CA PRO A 163 15.61 -4.58 6.05
C PRO A 163 15.45 -5.42 7.32
N GLN A 164 16.44 -5.34 8.22
CA GLN A 164 16.47 -6.09 9.49
C GLN A 164 16.62 -7.63 9.34
N ALA A 165 16.63 -8.19 8.14
CA ALA A 165 16.93 -9.60 7.96
C ALA A 165 18.42 -9.89 8.23
N ALA A 166 18.70 -11.06 8.78
CA ALA A 166 20.07 -11.54 8.99
C ALA A 166 20.76 -11.90 7.67
N TRP A 167 20.00 -12.26 6.65
CA TRP A 167 20.50 -12.57 5.30
C TRP A 167 20.57 -11.32 4.42
N LYS A 168 21.40 -11.35 3.39
CA LYS A 168 21.60 -10.25 2.44
C LYS A 168 21.29 -10.63 0.99
N ALA A 169 21.27 -11.92 0.68
CA ALA A 169 20.98 -12.41 -0.66
C ALA A 169 19.49 -12.23 -1.00
N PRO A 170 19.15 -11.97 -2.26
CA PRO A 170 17.77 -12.01 -2.74
C PRO A 170 17.10 -13.35 -2.47
N VAL A 171 15.78 -13.34 -2.27
CA VAL A 171 14.97 -14.54 -1.97
C VAL A 171 13.80 -14.62 -2.94
N GLU A 172 13.70 -15.74 -3.65
CA GLU A 172 12.62 -16.04 -4.63
C GLU A 172 11.31 -16.43 -3.91
N LEU A 173 10.74 -15.51 -3.14
CA LEU A 173 9.61 -15.79 -2.24
C LEU A 173 8.41 -16.38 -2.98
N LYS A 174 8.04 -15.80 -4.12
CA LYS A 174 6.90 -16.28 -4.92
C LYS A 174 7.14 -17.73 -5.38
N TYR A 175 8.23 -17.96 -6.07
CA TYR A 175 8.56 -19.29 -6.61
C TYR A 175 8.60 -20.36 -5.52
N LEU A 176 9.32 -20.11 -4.43
CA LEU A 176 9.50 -21.08 -3.35
C LEU A 176 8.18 -21.37 -2.60
N LEU A 177 7.30 -20.38 -2.46
CA LEU A 177 5.99 -20.60 -1.84
C LEU A 177 5.02 -21.28 -2.80
N GLU A 178 5.02 -20.95 -4.09
CA GLU A 178 4.21 -21.65 -5.10
C GLU A 178 4.58 -23.13 -5.19
N GLU A 179 5.87 -23.45 -5.16
CA GLU A 179 6.37 -24.85 -5.14
C GLU A 179 5.91 -25.61 -3.89
N ARG A 180 5.99 -24.99 -2.69
CA ARG A 180 5.61 -25.62 -1.41
C ARG A 180 4.10 -25.78 -1.22
N LEU A 181 3.32 -24.82 -1.71
CA LEU A 181 1.89 -24.73 -1.40
C LEU A 181 1.00 -25.25 -2.54
N GLY A 182 1.50 -25.32 -3.79
CA GLY A 182 0.75 -25.73 -4.97
C GLY A 182 -0.37 -24.74 -5.33
N ILE A 183 -0.21 -23.47 -5.00
CA ILE A 183 -1.18 -22.38 -5.27
C ILE A 183 -0.48 -21.19 -5.94
N GLU A 184 -1.23 -20.32 -6.58
CA GLU A 184 -0.72 -19.04 -7.04
C GLU A 184 -0.45 -18.11 -5.86
N VAL A 185 0.74 -17.49 -5.83
CA VAL A 185 1.16 -16.53 -4.81
C VAL A 185 1.44 -15.18 -5.46
N ARG A 186 0.94 -14.11 -4.83
CA ARG A 186 1.26 -12.72 -5.20
C ARG A 186 2.16 -12.11 -4.15
N VAL A 187 3.22 -11.45 -4.60
CA VAL A 187 4.21 -10.83 -3.70
C VAL A 187 4.50 -9.41 -4.17
N ASP A 188 4.46 -8.47 -3.26
CA ASP A 188 4.87 -7.08 -3.52
C ASP A 188 5.38 -6.41 -2.24
N ASN A 189 5.75 -5.14 -2.33
CA ASN A 189 6.24 -4.34 -1.23
C ASN A 189 5.10 -3.86 -0.30
N ASP A 190 5.41 -3.62 0.96
CA ASP A 190 4.47 -3.13 1.99
C ASP A 190 3.91 -1.73 1.71
N CYS A 191 4.66 -0.84 1.04
CA CYS A 191 4.14 0.46 0.62
C CYS A 191 3.17 0.32 -0.57
N ILE A 192 3.36 -0.67 -1.44
CA ILE A 192 2.39 -1.00 -2.49
C ILE A 192 1.09 -1.53 -1.86
N MET A 193 1.17 -2.36 -0.82
CA MET A 193 -0.01 -2.79 -0.05
C MET A 193 -0.82 -1.58 0.44
N LEU A 194 -0.16 -0.59 1.04
CA LEU A 194 -0.82 0.63 1.53
C LEU A 194 -1.44 1.45 0.39
N ALA A 195 -0.72 1.60 -0.72
CA ALA A 195 -1.23 2.33 -1.88
C ALA A 195 -2.44 1.63 -2.52
N LEU A 196 -2.44 0.31 -2.60
CA LEU A 196 -3.58 -0.47 -3.09
C LEU A 196 -4.77 -0.37 -2.11
N ALA A 197 -4.52 -0.38 -0.80
CA ALA A 197 -5.56 -0.17 0.19
C ALA A 197 -6.22 1.22 0.02
N GLU A 198 -5.42 2.28 -0.12
CA GLU A 198 -5.93 3.63 -0.40
C GLU A 198 -6.69 3.70 -1.73
N LYS A 199 -6.13 3.14 -2.80
CA LYS A 199 -6.76 3.12 -4.13
C LYS A 199 -8.15 2.47 -4.13
N TRP A 200 -8.31 1.36 -3.40
CA TRP A 200 -9.50 0.52 -3.49
C TRP A 200 -10.49 0.71 -2.34
N LEU A 201 -10.02 1.03 -1.14
CA LEU A 201 -10.85 1.09 0.07
C LEU A 201 -11.12 2.52 0.54
N ASN A 202 -10.29 3.50 0.17
CA ASN A 202 -10.55 4.88 0.51
C ASN A 202 -11.67 5.45 -0.35
N ARG A 203 -12.63 6.13 0.31
CA ARG A 203 -13.79 6.73 -0.35
C ARG A 203 -13.45 7.94 -1.21
N ASN A 204 -12.31 8.57 -1.01
CA ASN A 204 -11.93 9.82 -1.68
C ASN A 204 -11.53 9.66 -3.16
N GLN A 205 -11.42 8.45 -3.68
CA GLN A 205 -11.25 8.09 -5.10
C GLN A 205 -10.27 8.97 -5.88
N GLN A 206 -9.14 9.30 -5.27
CA GLN A 206 -8.09 10.09 -5.92
C GLN A 206 -7.40 9.24 -6.99
N SER A 207 -7.22 9.79 -8.19
CA SER A 207 -6.46 9.16 -9.27
C SER A 207 -4.95 9.39 -9.15
N GLU A 208 -4.56 10.39 -8.33
CA GLU A 208 -3.17 10.77 -8.10
C GLU A 208 -2.93 11.01 -6.63
N PHE A 209 -2.08 10.19 -6.02
CA PHE A 209 -1.69 10.33 -4.63
C PHE A 209 -0.38 9.60 -4.32
N CYS A 210 0.21 9.95 -3.19
CA CYS A 210 1.36 9.29 -2.61
C CYS A 210 1.00 8.72 -1.24
N VAL A 211 1.47 7.50 -0.97
CA VAL A 211 1.49 6.92 0.37
C VAL A 211 2.93 6.92 0.87
N ILE A 212 3.15 7.37 2.09
CA ILE A 212 4.45 7.35 2.76
C ILE A 212 4.32 6.58 4.06
N ASN A 213 5.11 5.55 4.21
CA ASN A 213 5.20 4.75 5.43
C ASN A 213 6.44 5.17 6.22
N VAL A 214 6.24 5.84 7.37
CA VAL A 214 7.32 6.28 8.26
C VAL A 214 7.34 5.39 9.50
N ASP A 215 8.22 4.41 9.48
CA ASP A 215 8.32 3.38 10.51
C ASP A 215 9.79 3.10 10.85
N TYR A 216 10.18 1.85 11.03
CA TYR A 216 11.60 1.45 11.20
C TYR A 216 12.47 1.85 10.02
N GLY A 217 11.93 1.84 8.82
CA GLY A 217 12.45 2.45 7.62
C GLY A 217 11.46 3.48 7.09
N ILE A 218 11.78 4.09 5.94
CA ILE A 218 10.89 5.02 5.23
C ILE A 218 10.74 4.56 3.79
N GLY A 219 9.51 4.26 3.40
CA GLY A 219 9.17 3.92 2.02
C GLY A 219 7.98 4.73 1.53
N SER A 220 7.77 4.72 0.22
CA SER A 220 6.59 5.31 -0.38
C SER A 220 6.09 4.52 -1.59
N SER A 221 4.88 4.81 -2.01
CA SER A 221 4.31 4.34 -3.27
C SER A 221 3.46 5.44 -3.88
N PHE A 222 3.48 5.50 -5.20
CA PHE A 222 2.78 6.53 -5.97
C PHE A 222 1.69 5.90 -6.82
N VAL A 223 0.53 6.53 -6.83
CA VAL A 223 -0.55 6.25 -7.78
C VAL A 223 -0.64 7.43 -8.72
N ILE A 224 -0.54 7.17 -10.02
CA ILE A 224 -0.60 8.17 -11.10
C ILE A 224 -1.60 7.65 -12.14
N ASN A 225 -2.56 8.48 -12.51
CA ASN A 225 -3.66 8.09 -13.40
C ASN A 225 -4.44 6.85 -12.92
N GLY A 226 -4.57 6.69 -11.61
CA GLY A 226 -5.25 5.54 -11.01
C GLY A 226 -4.45 4.24 -11.04
N GLU A 227 -3.19 4.24 -11.46
CA GLU A 227 -2.32 3.07 -11.53
C GLU A 227 -1.11 3.21 -10.60
N ILE A 228 -0.67 2.09 -10.02
CA ILE A 228 0.56 2.06 -9.22
C ILE A 228 1.75 2.39 -10.12
N PHE A 229 2.43 3.50 -9.84
CA PHE A 229 3.63 3.89 -10.55
C PHE A 229 4.84 3.14 -10.02
N ARG A 230 5.38 2.22 -10.81
CA ARG A 230 6.49 1.36 -10.41
C ARG A 230 7.85 1.80 -10.94
N GLY A 231 7.86 2.74 -11.91
CA GLY A 231 9.07 3.05 -12.66
C GLY A 231 9.50 1.93 -13.61
N ASN A 232 10.50 2.21 -14.42
CA ASN A 232 10.94 1.27 -15.47
C ASN A 232 11.60 -0.01 -14.91
N LEU A 233 12.27 0.09 -13.75
CA LEU A 233 12.98 -1.01 -13.09
C LEU A 233 12.31 -1.41 -11.75
N TYR A 234 11.04 -1.12 -11.59
CA TYR A 234 10.26 -1.39 -10.37
C TYR A 234 10.88 -0.78 -9.09
N GLY A 235 11.73 0.24 -9.23
CA GLY A 235 12.44 0.90 -8.13
C GLY A 235 11.79 2.20 -7.66
N SER A 236 10.58 2.54 -8.10
CA SER A 236 9.85 3.72 -7.65
C SER A 236 9.51 3.64 -6.16
N GLY A 237 9.39 4.79 -5.51
CA GLY A 237 8.97 4.84 -4.11
C GLY A 237 10.11 4.79 -3.08
N GLN A 238 11.36 4.88 -3.49
CA GLN A 238 12.53 4.84 -2.60
C GLN A 238 12.81 6.20 -1.94
N ILE A 239 11.77 6.90 -1.45
CA ILE A 239 11.90 8.24 -0.85
C ILE A 239 12.82 8.24 0.39
N GLY A 240 12.86 7.15 1.15
CA GLY A 240 13.76 6.99 2.29
C GLY A 240 15.24 7.06 1.93
N HIS A 241 15.59 6.88 0.65
CA HIS A 241 16.98 6.97 0.17
C HIS A 241 17.29 8.27 -0.56
N THR A 242 16.38 9.26 -0.55
CA THR A 242 16.71 10.64 -0.95
C THR A 242 17.71 11.24 0.04
N ILE A 243 18.71 11.97 -0.47
CA ILE A 243 19.76 12.55 0.36
C ILE A 243 19.24 13.87 0.92
N VAL A 244 19.10 13.96 2.25
CA VAL A 244 18.70 15.18 2.99
C VAL A 244 19.86 15.80 3.78
N ASP A 245 20.91 15.03 4.04
CA ASP A 245 22.15 15.49 4.70
C ASP A 245 23.37 14.83 4.04
N PRO A 246 24.01 15.45 3.04
CA PRO A 246 25.14 14.85 2.31
C PRO A 246 26.33 14.44 3.21
N GLN A 247 26.49 15.06 4.37
CA GLN A 247 27.54 14.75 5.35
C GLN A 247 27.06 13.79 6.44
N GLY A 248 25.80 13.37 6.39
CA GLY A 248 25.14 12.55 7.40
C GLY A 248 25.63 11.12 7.49
N ARG A 249 24.93 10.34 8.30
CA ARG A 249 25.26 8.94 8.60
C ARG A 249 25.22 8.07 7.33
N ARG A 250 26.03 7.01 7.35
CA ARG A 250 26.02 5.99 6.27
C ARG A 250 24.71 5.21 6.31
N CYS A 251 24.06 5.09 5.17
CA CYS A 251 22.86 4.30 4.97
C CYS A 251 23.20 2.86 4.54
N SER A 252 22.30 1.92 4.80
CA SER A 252 22.39 0.52 4.33
C SER A 252 22.49 0.40 2.79
N CYS A 253 21.95 1.37 2.05
CA CYS A 253 22.07 1.44 0.59
C CYS A 253 23.49 1.81 0.08
N GLY A 254 24.45 2.07 0.98
CA GLY A 254 25.82 2.43 0.67
C GLY A 254 26.08 3.93 0.58
N ARG A 255 25.06 4.78 0.47
CA ARG A 255 25.19 6.25 0.44
C ARG A 255 25.22 6.86 1.85
N ARG A 256 25.39 8.17 1.93
CA ARG A 256 25.33 8.95 3.19
C ARG A 256 24.16 9.90 3.18
N GLY A 257 23.59 10.16 4.36
CA GLY A 257 22.59 11.19 4.59
C GLY A 257 21.24 10.95 3.95
N CYS A 258 20.90 9.70 3.71
CA CYS A 258 19.55 9.33 3.27
C CYS A 258 18.51 9.73 4.32
N LEU A 259 17.31 10.13 3.88
CA LEU A 259 16.19 10.49 4.75
C LEU A 259 15.95 9.44 5.85
N GLU A 260 16.03 8.16 5.50
CA GLU A 260 15.84 7.05 6.44
C GLU A 260 16.84 7.09 7.61
N THR A 261 18.08 7.56 7.37
CA THR A 261 19.11 7.66 8.42
C THR A 261 18.89 8.83 9.39
N VAL A 262 17.96 9.72 9.09
CA VAL A 262 17.59 10.88 9.92
C VAL A 262 16.22 10.67 10.56
N ALA A 263 15.22 10.26 9.76
CA ALA A 263 13.82 10.39 10.10
C ALA A 263 13.10 9.07 10.43
N SER A 264 13.74 7.91 10.25
CA SER A 264 13.13 6.63 10.65
C SER A 264 13.14 6.41 12.17
N LEU A 265 12.25 5.58 12.69
CA LEU A 265 12.28 5.15 14.10
C LEU A 265 13.59 4.45 14.46
N SER A 266 14.19 3.72 13.52
CA SER A 266 15.53 3.13 13.69
C SER A 266 16.60 4.20 13.88
N ALA A 267 16.54 5.26 13.09
CA ALA A 267 17.48 6.38 13.16
C ALA A 267 17.37 7.13 14.50
N MET A 268 16.14 7.41 14.96
CA MET A 268 15.88 8.06 16.23
C MET A 268 16.41 7.24 17.41
N LYS A 269 16.21 5.92 17.40
CA LYS A 269 16.74 5.02 18.45
C LYS A 269 18.25 4.94 18.45
N GLN A 270 18.90 4.97 17.28
CA GLN A 270 20.36 5.02 17.18
C GLN A 270 20.91 6.34 17.72
N ALA A 271 20.24 7.47 17.43
CA ALA A 271 20.63 8.77 17.97
C ALA A 271 20.55 8.78 19.50
N ALA A 272 19.47 8.23 20.08
CA ALA A 272 19.32 8.08 21.53
C ALA A 272 20.49 7.27 22.14
N ARG A 273 20.87 6.18 21.48
CA ARG A 273 21.94 5.29 21.93
C ARG A 273 23.34 5.93 21.85
N SER A 274 23.55 6.87 20.93
CA SER A 274 24.83 7.58 20.82
C SER A 274 25.06 8.56 21.95
N ILE A 275 24.00 9.00 22.65
CA ILE A 275 24.10 9.91 23.81
C ILE A 275 24.32 9.10 25.11
N ASP A 276 23.63 8.00 25.26
CA ASP A 276 23.74 7.11 26.41
C ASP A 276 23.93 5.66 25.98
N SER A 277 25.15 5.27 25.75
CA SER A 277 25.52 3.91 25.33
C SER A 277 25.38 2.87 26.45
N ALA A 278 25.30 3.30 27.71
CA ALA A 278 25.17 2.41 28.86
C ALA A 278 23.72 1.99 29.13
N SER A 279 22.75 2.76 28.65
CA SER A 279 21.32 2.43 28.79
C SER A 279 20.88 1.36 27.80
N PRO A 280 19.87 0.54 28.13
CA PRO A 280 19.29 -0.42 27.20
C PRO A 280 18.70 0.30 25.97
N PRO A 281 18.63 -0.38 24.81
CA PRO A 281 18.05 0.20 23.59
C PRO A 281 16.63 0.72 23.84
N LEU A 282 16.37 1.96 23.41
CA LEU A 282 15.08 2.60 23.55
C LEU A 282 13.98 1.81 22.80
N THR A 283 12.94 1.42 23.50
CA THR A 283 11.76 0.79 22.89
C THR A 283 10.87 1.85 22.22
N ASN A 284 9.99 1.45 21.29
CA ASN A 284 9.02 2.39 20.70
C ASN A 284 8.13 3.01 21.80
N ARG A 285 7.69 2.19 22.77
CA ARG A 285 6.84 2.63 23.88
C ARG A 285 7.51 3.75 24.68
N GLU A 286 8.79 3.60 24.97
CA GLU A 286 9.58 4.61 25.70
C GLU A 286 9.81 5.87 24.87
N LEU A 287 10.11 5.71 23.56
CA LEU A 287 10.27 6.83 22.64
C LEU A 287 9.01 7.72 22.63
N PHE A 288 7.85 7.11 22.41
CA PHE A 288 6.57 7.83 22.40
C PHE A 288 6.21 8.40 23.78
N ALA A 289 6.45 7.67 24.87
CA ALA A 289 6.21 8.17 26.22
C ALA A 289 7.09 9.37 26.58
N ARG A 290 8.36 9.40 26.14
CA ARG A 290 9.26 10.54 26.32
C ARG A 290 8.82 11.74 25.47
N TRP A 291 8.43 11.52 24.23
CA TRP A 291 7.83 12.55 23.37
C TRP A 291 6.62 13.20 24.05
N GLN A 292 5.67 12.41 24.53
CA GLN A 292 4.46 12.90 25.19
C GLN A 292 4.74 13.71 26.46
N ARG A 293 5.86 13.43 27.16
CA ARG A 293 6.28 14.18 28.34
C ARG A 293 7.12 15.42 28.01
N GLY A 294 7.38 15.69 26.73
CA GLY A 294 8.19 16.84 26.31
C GLY A 294 9.67 16.69 26.61
N ASP A 295 10.23 15.47 26.60
CA ASP A 295 11.68 15.25 26.72
C ASP A 295 12.41 16.05 25.62
N VAL A 296 13.29 16.94 26.02
CA VAL A 296 13.92 17.92 25.12
C VAL A 296 14.66 17.24 23.97
N TRP A 297 15.46 16.22 24.28
CA TRP A 297 16.25 15.53 23.27
C TRP A 297 15.37 14.76 22.27
N ILE A 298 14.34 14.09 22.77
CA ILE A 298 13.40 13.36 21.92
C ILE A 298 12.62 14.34 21.05
N THR A 299 12.21 15.48 21.63
CA THR A 299 11.46 16.52 20.91
C THR A 299 12.30 17.10 19.77
N ASP A 300 13.56 17.38 19.99
CA ASP A 300 14.47 17.89 18.96
C ASP A 300 14.64 16.88 17.83
N TRP A 301 14.84 15.60 18.13
CA TRP A 301 15.00 14.58 17.09
C TRP A 301 13.71 14.34 16.28
N VAL A 302 12.56 14.32 16.95
CA VAL A 302 11.27 14.15 16.29
C VAL A 302 10.98 15.35 15.37
N ASN A 303 11.33 16.57 15.79
CA ASN A 303 11.22 17.76 14.95
C ASN A 303 12.19 17.73 13.76
N GLN A 304 13.46 17.40 13.98
CA GLN A 304 14.45 17.24 12.91
C GLN A 304 14.02 16.18 11.89
N ALA A 305 13.45 15.07 12.37
CA ALA A 305 12.90 14.04 11.50
C ALA A 305 11.71 14.56 10.67
N ALA A 306 10.79 15.31 11.27
CA ALA A 306 9.68 15.93 10.57
C ALA A 306 10.15 16.93 9.51
N GLU A 307 11.12 17.77 9.85
CA GLU A 307 11.74 18.73 8.92
C GLU A 307 12.41 18.02 7.73
N ALA A 308 13.17 16.96 7.99
CA ALA A 308 13.83 16.18 6.94
C ALA A 308 12.81 15.51 6.01
N ILE A 309 11.70 14.96 6.54
CA ILE A 309 10.61 14.41 5.73
C ILE A 309 9.98 15.52 4.87
N GLY A 310 9.67 16.68 5.49
CA GLY A 310 9.12 17.83 4.78
C GLY A 310 10.01 18.34 3.67
N MET A 311 11.32 18.42 3.89
CA MET A 311 12.30 18.78 2.87
C MET A 311 12.32 17.78 1.71
N SER A 312 12.29 16.48 2.02
CA SER A 312 12.22 15.43 0.99
C SER A 312 10.92 15.54 0.18
N LEU A 313 9.80 15.82 0.85
CA LEU A 313 8.50 16.06 0.20
C LEU A 313 8.49 17.32 -0.66
N TYR A 314 9.12 18.40 -0.21
CA TYR A 314 9.28 19.59 -1.03
C TYR A 314 9.96 19.28 -2.37
N ASN A 315 11.08 18.54 -2.33
CA ASN A 315 11.78 18.10 -3.54
C ASN A 315 10.90 17.20 -4.43
N PHE A 316 10.16 16.28 -3.82
CA PHE A 316 9.22 15.40 -4.50
C PHE A 316 8.08 16.17 -5.18
N LEU A 317 7.48 17.16 -4.51
CA LEU A 317 6.42 18.00 -5.05
C LEU A 317 6.91 18.82 -6.23
N ASN A 318 8.14 19.34 -6.18
CA ASN A 318 8.74 20.06 -7.30
C ASN A 318 9.07 19.15 -8.49
N THR A 319 9.22 17.85 -8.28
CA THR A 319 9.57 16.88 -9.35
C THR A 319 8.33 16.22 -9.96
N LEU A 320 7.42 15.70 -9.14
CA LEU A 320 6.26 14.92 -9.58
C LEU A 320 4.92 15.64 -9.40
N ASN A 321 4.85 16.64 -8.54
CA ASN A 321 3.67 17.46 -8.29
C ASN A 321 2.41 16.63 -7.88
N ILE A 322 2.60 15.56 -7.11
CA ILE A 322 1.51 14.76 -6.55
C ILE A 322 1.14 15.34 -5.18
N ASN A 323 -0.01 16.01 -5.11
CA ASN A 323 -0.37 16.86 -3.99
C ASN A 323 -1.29 16.20 -2.94
N GLN A 324 -1.64 14.94 -3.10
CA GLN A 324 -2.39 14.17 -2.11
C GLN A 324 -1.44 13.14 -1.47
N ILE A 325 -1.18 13.29 -0.18
CA ILE A 325 -0.17 12.51 0.53
C ILE A 325 -0.79 11.90 1.79
N TRP A 326 -0.70 10.58 1.90
CA TRP A 326 -1.16 9.80 3.04
C TRP A 326 0.03 9.29 3.84
N LEU A 327 0.10 9.69 5.12
CA LEU A 327 1.14 9.25 6.04
C LEU A 327 0.67 8.02 6.81
N TYR A 328 1.48 6.99 6.79
CA TYR A 328 1.33 5.75 7.53
C TYR A 328 2.57 5.44 8.36
N GLY A 329 2.52 4.37 9.12
CA GLY A 329 3.58 3.92 9.99
C GLY A 329 3.45 4.42 11.42
N ARG A 330 4.26 3.84 12.29
CA ARG A 330 4.20 4.13 13.74
C ARG A 330 4.57 5.55 14.09
N SER A 331 5.37 6.24 13.27
CA SER A 331 5.73 7.64 13.50
C SER A 331 4.52 8.58 13.46
N CYS A 332 3.40 8.17 12.87
CA CYS A 332 2.13 8.93 12.95
C CYS A 332 1.63 9.11 14.40
N ALA A 333 2.07 8.26 15.34
CA ALA A 333 1.77 8.40 16.77
C ALA A 333 2.41 9.64 17.43
N PHE A 334 3.36 10.30 16.78
CA PHE A 334 3.83 11.63 17.20
C PHE A 334 2.77 12.72 17.06
N GLY A 335 1.74 12.48 16.26
CA GLY A 335 0.53 13.29 16.22
C GLY A 335 0.63 14.55 15.38
N GLU A 336 -0.32 15.44 15.61
CA GLU A 336 -0.56 16.61 14.75
C GLU A 336 0.60 17.62 14.76
N SER A 337 1.26 17.86 15.89
CA SER A 337 2.41 18.78 15.95
C SER A 337 3.57 18.33 15.06
N TRP A 338 3.84 17.03 15.03
CA TRP A 338 4.82 16.42 14.13
C TRP A 338 4.43 16.62 12.65
N ARG A 339 3.18 16.35 12.29
CA ARG A 339 2.67 16.58 10.94
C ARG A 339 2.78 18.06 10.54
N GLN A 340 2.43 18.99 11.44
CA GLN A 340 2.54 20.42 11.17
C GLN A 340 3.99 20.89 10.97
N THR A 341 4.94 20.34 11.72
CA THR A 341 6.38 20.63 11.52
C THR A 341 6.83 20.19 10.13
N LEU A 342 6.38 19.01 9.67
CA LEU A 342 6.63 18.51 8.33
C LEU A 342 6.00 19.43 7.27
N VAL A 343 4.72 19.80 7.42
CA VAL A 343 3.98 20.64 6.46
C VAL A 343 4.62 22.01 6.31
N ARG A 344 5.13 22.62 7.39
CA ARG A 344 5.82 23.93 7.32
C ARG A 344 6.99 23.96 6.33
N GLN A 345 7.65 22.83 6.07
CA GLN A 345 8.76 22.77 5.13
C GLN A 345 8.31 22.88 3.66
N ILE A 346 7.04 22.62 3.37
CA ILE A 346 6.47 22.67 2.02
C ILE A 346 5.65 23.94 1.76
N ASP A 347 5.33 24.73 2.81
CA ASP A 347 4.51 25.93 2.69
C ASP A 347 5.22 27.07 1.95
N PHE A 348 6.54 27.01 1.84
CA PHE A 348 7.31 28.01 1.10
C PHE A 348 7.52 27.57 -0.35
N ASN A 349 6.90 28.29 -1.28
CA ASN A 349 7.17 28.14 -2.71
C ASN A 349 7.88 29.39 -3.24
N PRO A 350 9.17 29.31 -3.65
CA PRO A 350 9.90 30.47 -4.13
C PRO A 350 9.36 31.07 -5.45
N PHE A 351 8.53 30.31 -6.19
CA PHE A 351 7.95 30.75 -7.46
C PHE A 351 6.59 31.41 -7.30
N ASP A 352 5.97 31.30 -6.11
CA ASP A 352 4.70 31.96 -5.79
C ASP A 352 4.59 32.22 -4.29
N PRO A 353 5.21 33.29 -3.81
CA PRO A 353 5.31 33.55 -2.36
C PRO A 353 4.02 34.02 -1.71
N ARG A 354 2.96 34.33 -2.46
CA ARG A 354 1.80 35.01 -1.87
C ARG A 354 0.55 34.19 -1.73
N ASP A 355 0.30 33.23 -2.59
CA ASP A 355 -0.96 32.49 -2.61
C ASP A 355 -0.93 31.31 -3.57
N SER A 356 0.12 30.54 -3.51
CA SER A 356 0.28 29.45 -4.47
C SER A 356 -0.90 28.49 -4.35
N VAL A 357 -1.62 28.37 -5.44
CA VAL A 357 -2.65 27.35 -5.63
C VAL A 357 -2.09 25.97 -5.29
N LYS A 358 -0.80 25.75 -5.54
CA LYS A 358 -0.08 24.51 -5.21
C LYS A 358 -0.02 24.26 -3.71
N ASN A 359 0.33 25.26 -2.89
CA ASN A 359 0.42 25.08 -1.44
C ASN A 359 -0.95 24.84 -0.81
N ARG A 360 -2.00 25.51 -1.33
CA ARG A 360 -3.38 25.28 -0.90
C ARG A 360 -3.91 23.92 -1.39
N ALA A 361 -3.40 23.42 -2.51
CA ALA A 361 -3.80 22.15 -3.09
C ALA A 361 -3.07 20.95 -2.48
N THR A 362 -1.93 21.16 -1.78
CA THR A 362 -1.18 20.05 -1.17
C THR A 362 -1.81 19.65 0.16
N ASN A 363 -2.29 18.43 0.21
CA ASN A 363 -2.93 17.84 1.36
C ASN A 363 -2.08 16.69 1.90
N ILE A 364 -1.62 16.82 3.13
CA ILE A 364 -0.89 15.78 3.85
C ILE A 364 -1.74 15.34 5.03
N HIS A 365 -2.20 14.11 4.98
CA HIS A 365 -3.09 13.52 5.97
C HIS A 365 -2.49 12.27 6.58
N PHE A 366 -2.87 11.98 7.81
CA PHE A 366 -2.68 10.63 8.34
C PHE A 366 -3.63 9.67 7.62
N GLY A 367 -3.11 8.49 7.25
CA GLY A 367 -3.94 7.41 6.72
C GLY A 367 -5.02 7.00 7.73
N GLN A 368 -6.24 6.81 7.25
CA GLN A 368 -7.40 6.52 8.10
C GLN A 368 -7.80 5.05 8.07
N LEU A 369 -7.20 4.26 7.20
CA LEU A 369 -7.48 2.82 7.12
C LEU A 369 -6.92 2.10 8.34
N ASP A 370 -7.74 1.30 8.98
CA ASP A 370 -7.31 0.39 10.05
C ASP A 370 -6.35 -0.69 9.52
N ARG A 371 -5.72 -1.45 10.40
CA ARG A 371 -4.71 -2.42 10.00
C ARG A 371 -5.28 -3.55 9.15
N ALA A 372 -6.51 -3.99 9.42
CA ALA A 372 -7.18 -4.99 8.60
C ALA A 372 -7.35 -4.50 7.16
N SER A 373 -7.87 -3.29 6.97
CA SER A 373 -8.02 -2.66 5.65
C SER A 373 -6.68 -2.46 4.94
N GLN A 374 -5.62 -2.05 5.66
CA GLN A 374 -4.28 -1.95 5.10
C GLN A 374 -3.81 -3.29 4.54
N LEU A 375 -3.97 -4.38 5.30
CA LEU A 375 -3.58 -5.73 4.86
C LEU A 375 -4.39 -6.21 3.65
N LEU A 376 -5.68 -5.89 3.58
CA LEU A 376 -6.50 -6.21 2.40
C LEU A 376 -5.94 -5.61 1.11
N GLY A 377 -5.22 -4.50 1.20
CA GLY A 377 -4.57 -3.85 0.06
C GLY A 377 -3.75 -4.82 -0.79
N ILE A 378 -2.96 -5.72 -0.17
CA ILE A 378 -2.14 -6.66 -0.94
C ILE A 378 -2.98 -7.68 -1.72
N GLY A 379 -4.18 -8.02 -1.24
CA GLY A 379 -5.12 -8.90 -1.95
C GLY A 379 -5.55 -8.34 -3.30
N TYR A 380 -5.58 -7.01 -3.44
CA TYR A 380 -5.93 -6.37 -4.71
C TYR A 380 -4.89 -6.58 -5.82
N LEU A 381 -3.72 -7.17 -5.55
CA LEU A 381 -2.82 -7.65 -6.60
C LEU A 381 -3.49 -8.69 -7.53
N TYR A 382 -4.46 -9.45 -7.03
CA TYR A 382 -5.26 -10.36 -7.86
C TYR A 382 -6.25 -9.61 -8.75
N VAL A 383 -6.67 -8.41 -8.35
CA VAL A 383 -7.60 -7.55 -9.11
C VAL A 383 -6.85 -6.75 -10.18
N GLU A 384 -5.72 -6.13 -9.83
CA GLU A 384 -4.90 -5.31 -10.74
C GLU A 384 -4.46 -6.11 -11.98
N ASN A 385 -4.04 -7.36 -11.80
CA ASN A 385 -3.56 -8.20 -12.90
C ASN A 385 -4.67 -8.73 -13.81
N THR A 386 -5.91 -8.84 -13.32
CA THR A 386 -7.07 -9.21 -14.16
C THR A 386 -7.56 -8.04 -15.02
N ALA A 387 -7.22 -6.83 -14.66
CA ALA A 387 -7.58 -5.62 -15.40
C ALA A 387 -6.65 -5.32 -16.57
N THR A 388 -5.41 -5.84 -16.57
CA THR A 388 -4.39 -5.61 -17.60
C THR A 388 -4.23 -6.78 -18.59
N GLY A 389 -4.89 -7.92 -18.34
CA GLY A 389 -4.85 -9.15 -19.14
C GLY A 389 -5.75 -9.14 -20.39
#